data_c111bcd3661f419f24ddec0245b8f2b2
#
_entry.id   c111bcd3661f419f24ddec0245b8f2b2
#
_cell.length_a   1.000
_cell.length_b   1.000
_cell.length_c   1.000
_cell.angle_alpha   90.00
_cell.angle_beta   90.00
_cell.angle_gamma   90.00
#
_symmetry.space_group_name_H-M   'P 1'
#
loop_
_entity.id
_entity.type
_entity.pdbx_description
1 polymer ?
#
loop_
_entity_poly.entity_id
_entity_poly.type
_entity_poly.pdbx_seq_one_letter_code
_entity_poly.pdbx_strand_id
1 'polypeptide(L)'
;MKTVKTSIGTVRRNTVKARLILFSVLAIALIVCSFFSEYLTPYDPYLQNLDIAKQAPTKAHPLGTDRYGRDMLSRVIAGSRASIFSTLLLVAVITTLGTAVGVTCGWVGGLTDTVLMRVSDVFLAFPG
;
A
#
# COMPACT_ATOMS: atom_id res chain seq x y z
N MET A 1 0.89 45.42 7.77
CA MET A 1 1.77 44.26 7.53
C MET A 1 1.32 42.96 8.24
N LYS A 2 0.49 42.98 9.30
CA LYS A 2 -0.02 41.77 10.00
C LYS A 2 -1.11 40.99 9.24
N THR A 3 -1.98 41.64 8.48
CA THR A 3 -3.12 41.01 7.76
C THR A 3 -2.72 40.10 6.61
N VAL A 4 -1.64 40.38 5.88
CA VAL A 4 -1.16 39.56 4.75
C VAL A 4 -0.60 38.22 5.23
N LYS A 5 0.11 38.20 6.35
CA LYS A 5 0.70 36.98 6.93
C LYS A 5 -0.38 35.96 7.39
N THR A 6 -1.51 36.45 7.89
CA THR A 6 -2.63 35.63 8.36
C THR A 6 -3.34 34.95 7.18
N SER A 7 -3.53 35.66 6.06
CA SER A 7 -4.18 35.15 4.85
C SER A 7 -3.38 34.01 4.20
N ILE A 8 -2.05 34.17 4.09
CA ILE A 8 -1.17 33.14 3.50
C ILE A 8 -1.15 31.86 4.35
N GLY A 9 -1.15 31.98 5.67
CA GLY A 9 -1.19 30.83 6.58
C GLY A 9 -2.49 30.03 6.47
N THR A 10 -3.61 30.71 6.29
CA THR A 10 -4.94 30.07 6.17
C THR A 10 -5.09 29.36 4.83
N VAL A 11 -4.66 29.98 3.73
CA VAL A 11 -4.69 29.36 2.39
C VAL A 11 -3.81 28.11 2.35
N ARG A 12 -2.59 28.19 2.88
CA ARG A 12 -1.67 27.02 2.95
C ARG A 12 -2.26 25.89 3.79
N ARG A 13 -2.90 26.21 4.92
CA ARG A 13 -3.53 25.20 5.80
C ARG A 13 -4.71 24.52 5.14
N ASN A 14 -5.53 25.25 4.38
CA ASN A 14 -6.66 24.69 3.66
C ASN A 14 -6.21 23.78 2.51
N THR A 15 -5.16 24.15 1.78
CA THR A 15 -4.57 23.32 0.72
C THR A 15 -3.99 22.02 1.28
N VAL A 16 -3.31 22.07 2.42
CA VAL A 16 -2.77 20.85 3.09
C VAL A 16 -3.91 19.94 3.55
N LYS A 17 -4.96 20.52 4.19
CA LYS A 17 -6.14 19.75 4.60
C LYS A 17 -6.85 19.09 3.39
N ALA A 18 -7.04 19.83 2.32
CA ALA A 18 -7.68 19.30 1.11
C ALA A 18 -6.88 18.13 0.51
N ARG A 19 -5.55 18.23 0.46
CA ARG A 19 -4.67 17.15 0.01
C ARG A 19 -4.74 15.94 0.93
N LEU A 20 -4.72 16.14 2.25
CA LEU A 20 -4.83 15.05 3.21
C LEU A 20 -6.19 14.33 3.07
N ILE A 21 -7.28 15.07 2.94
CA ILE A 21 -8.60 14.47 2.73
C ILE A 21 -8.63 13.69 1.42
N LEU A 22 -8.11 14.26 0.33
CA LEU A 22 -8.06 13.59 -0.98
C LEU A 22 -7.30 12.27 -0.91
N PHE A 23 -6.09 12.27 -0.34
CA PHE A 23 -5.29 11.06 -0.21
C PHE A 23 -5.90 10.04 0.75
N SER A 24 -6.52 10.50 1.85
CA SER A 24 -7.23 9.60 2.76
C SER A 24 -8.44 8.95 2.10
N VAL A 25 -9.22 9.70 1.34
CA VAL A 25 -10.35 9.16 0.57
C VAL A 25 -9.88 8.16 -0.46
N LEU A 26 -8.80 8.46 -1.19
CA LEU A 26 -8.22 7.56 -2.17
C LEU A 26 -7.72 6.26 -1.52
N ALA A 27 -7.03 6.36 -0.39
CA ALA A 27 -6.55 5.20 0.37
C ALA A 27 -7.71 4.34 0.86
N ILE A 28 -8.75 4.95 1.43
CA ILE A 28 -9.96 4.24 1.88
C ILE A 28 -10.65 3.56 0.70
N ALA A 29 -10.78 4.25 -0.44
CA ALA A 29 -11.38 3.69 -1.64
C ALA A 29 -10.61 2.44 -2.13
N LEU A 30 -9.28 2.48 -2.14
CA LEU A 30 -8.45 1.33 -2.51
C LEU A 30 -8.62 0.16 -1.54
N ILE A 31 -8.69 0.42 -0.25
CA ILE A 31 -8.92 -0.61 0.77
C ILE A 31 -10.31 -1.24 0.57
N VAL A 32 -11.35 -0.43 0.39
CA VAL A 32 -12.71 -0.91 0.15
C VAL A 32 -12.78 -1.73 -1.13
N CYS A 33 -12.22 -1.25 -2.24
CA CYS A 33 -12.13 -2.01 -3.49
C CYS A 33 -11.43 -3.36 -3.31
N SER A 34 -10.38 -3.41 -2.51
CA SER A 34 -9.66 -4.64 -2.20
C SER A 34 -10.52 -5.64 -1.41
N PHE A 35 -11.29 -5.17 -0.43
CA PHE A 35 -12.20 -6.04 0.34
C PHE A 35 -13.32 -6.61 -0.55
N PHE A 36 -13.86 -5.80 -1.45
CA PHE A 36 -14.94 -6.20 -2.36
C PHE A 36 -14.43 -6.69 -3.72
N SER A 37 -13.15 -7.02 -3.85
CA SER A 37 -12.53 -7.40 -5.12
C SER A 37 -13.24 -8.58 -5.81
N GLU A 38 -13.72 -9.57 -5.05
CA GLU A 38 -14.48 -10.72 -5.59
C GLU A 38 -15.77 -10.31 -6.29
N TYR A 39 -16.45 -9.28 -5.78
CA TYR A 39 -17.69 -8.78 -6.37
C TYR A 39 -17.46 -7.76 -7.50
N LEU A 40 -16.30 -7.10 -7.50
CA LEU A 40 -15.95 -6.11 -8.51
C LEU A 40 -15.28 -6.72 -9.75
N THR A 41 -14.87 -7.99 -9.68
CA THR A 41 -14.16 -8.69 -10.76
C THR A 41 -15.15 -9.11 -11.85
N PRO A 42 -15.07 -8.54 -13.08
CA PRO A 42 -16.03 -8.85 -14.16
C PRO A 42 -15.91 -10.28 -14.67
N TYR A 43 -14.71 -10.82 -14.66
CA TYR A 43 -14.39 -12.17 -15.13
C TYR A 43 -13.56 -12.91 -14.07
N ASP A 44 -13.52 -14.25 -14.16
CA ASP A 44 -12.61 -15.05 -13.35
C ASP A 44 -11.15 -14.69 -13.68
N PRO A 45 -10.37 -14.15 -12.73
CA PRO A 45 -9.00 -13.70 -12.97
C PRO A 45 -8.02 -14.84 -13.29
N TYR A 46 -8.42 -16.10 -13.07
CA TYR A 46 -7.59 -17.30 -13.28
C TYR A 46 -7.97 -18.07 -14.54
N LEU A 47 -9.17 -17.86 -15.08
CA LEU A 47 -9.65 -18.54 -16.29
C LEU A 47 -8.77 -18.15 -17.48
N GLN A 48 -8.21 -19.17 -18.14
CA GLN A 48 -7.37 -19.00 -19.33
C GLN A 48 -8.19 -19.23 -20.58
N ASN A 49 -8.04 -18.35 -21.57
CA ASN A 49 -8.62 -18.49 -22.91
C ASN A 49 -7.59 -18.05 -23.96
N LEU A 50 -6.91 -19.01 -24.53
CA LEU A 50 -5.83 -18.75 -25.49
C LEU A 50 -6.30 -18.09 -26.79
N ASP A 51 -7.59 -18.21 -27.14
CA ASP A 51 -8.17 -17.62 -28.36
C ASP A 51 -8.12 -16.09 -28.33
N ILE A 52 -8.15 -15.51 -27.13
CA ILE A 52 -8.08 -14.06 -26.89
C ILE A 52 -6.75 -13.62 -26.25
N ALA A 53 -5.70 -14.45 -26.37
CA ALA A 53 -4.40 -14.12 -25.81
C ALA A 53 -3.81 -12.84 -26.44
N LYS A 54 -3.24 -11.97 -25.58
CA LYS A 54 -2.61 -10.69 -25.98
C LYS A 54 -3.56 -9.75 -26.74
N GLN A 55 -4.84 -9.81 -26.48
CA GLN A 55 -5.80 -8.92 -27.09
C GLN A 55 -5.64 -7.50 -26.54
N ALA A 56 -5.67 -6.51 -27.45
CA ALA A 56 -5.67 -5.09 -27.09
C ALA A 56 -6.93 -4.72 -26.28
N PRO A 57 -6.94 -3.59 -25.58
CA PRO A 57 -8.12 -3.11 -24.85
C PRO A 57 -9.36 -3.05 -25.74
N THR A 58 -10.45 -3.64 -25.25
CA THR A 58 -11.77 -3.69 -25.90
C THR A 58 -12.86 -3.31 -24.91
N LYS A 59 -14.10 -3.17 -25.37
CA LYS A 59 -15.24 -2.94 -24.46
C LYS A 59 -15.48 -4.10 -23.50
N ALA A 60 -15.20 -5.34 -23.93
CA ALA A 60 -15.31 -6.53 -23.09
C ALA A 60 -14.12 -6.64 -22.10
N HIS A 61 -12.92 -6.32 -22.56
CA HIS A 61 -11.69 -6.38 -21.78
C HIS A 61 -11.03 -5.00 -21.75
N PRO A 62 -11.42 -4.08 -20.81
CA PRO A 62 -10.97 -2.67 -20.82
C PRO A 62 -9.46 -2.46 -20.72
N LEU A 63 -8.74 -3.39 -20.08
CA LEU A 63 -7.28 -3.40 -20.01
C LEU A 63 -6.64 -4.47 -20.91
N GLY A 64 -7.45 -5.09 -21.79
CA GLY A 64 -6.99 -6.18 -22.65
C GLY A 64 -6.76 -7.47 -21.89
N THR A 65 -6.10 -8.43 -22.55
CA THR A 65 -5.81 -9.76 -22.01
C THR A 65 -4.30 -10.03 -21.96
N ASP A 66 -3.88 -10.90 -21.06
CA ASP A 66 -2.49 -11.31 -20.93
C ASP A 66 -2.10 -12.39 -21.95
N ARG A 67 -0.87 -12.90 -21.84
CA ARG A 67 -0.37 -13.98 -22.73
C ARG A 67 -1.14 -15.31 -22.63
N TYR A 68 -1.94 -15.47 -21.59
CA TYR A 68 -2.79 -16.64 -21.38
C TYR A 68 -4.27 -16.35 -21.65
N GLY A 69 -4.60 -15.17 -22.19
CA GLY A 69 -5.96 -14.73 -22.45
C GLY A 69 -6.79 -14.44 -21.22
N ARG A 70 -6.16 -14.18 -20.07
CA ARG A 70 -6.85 -13.78 -18.83
C ARG A 70 -7.11 -12.29 -18.83
N ASP A 71 -8.29 -11.88 -18.34
CA ASP A 71 -8.65 -10.46 -18.26
C ASP A 71 -7.75 -9.68 -17.30
N MET A 72 -7.05 -8.67 -17.83
CA MET A 72 -6.09 -7.88 -17.06
C MET A 72 -6.77 -7.04 -15.98
N LEU A 73 -7.97 -6.50 -16.24
CA LEU A 73 -8.70 -5.72 -15.24
C LEU A 73 -9.09 -6.59 -14.04
N SER A 74 -9.65 -7.75 -14.29
CA SER A 74 -10.03 -8.73 -13.26
C SER A 74 -8.81 -9.15 -12.42
N ARG A 75 -7.67 -9.35 -13.06
CA ARG A 75 -6.42 -9.71 -12.38
C ARG A 75 -5.87 -8.58 -11.49
N VAL A 76 -5.94 -7.34 -11.94
CA VAL A 76 -5.52 -6.18 -11.14
C VAL A 76 -6.42 -6.03 -9.90
N ILE A 77 -7.73 -6.15 -10.07
CA ILE A 77 -8.69 -6.07 -8.97
C ILE A 77 -8.46 -7.23 -7.97
N ALA A 78 -8.37 -8.45 -8.43
CA ALA A 78 -8.13 -9.61 -7.57
C ALA A 78 -6.76 -9.55 -6.88
N GLY A 79 -5.70 -9.12 -7.61
CA GLY A 79 -4.36 -8.95 -7.08
C GLY A 79 -4.26 -7.87 -6.01
N SER A 80 -5.10 -6.84 -6.06
CA SER A 80 -5.14 -5.77 -5.05
C SER A 80 -5.44 -6.31 -3.65
N ARG A 81 -6.32 -7.31 -3.53
CA ARG A 81 -6.64 -7.97 -2.26
C ARG A 81 -5.39 -8.59 -1.63
N ALA A 82 -4.67 -9.43 -2.38
CA ALA A 82 -3.47 -10.08 -1.89
C ALA A 82 -2.40 -9.06 -1.46
N SER A 83 -2.17 -8.03 -2.29
CA SER A 83 -1.18 -6.99 -2.02
C SER A 83 -1.52 -6.16 -0.78
N ILE A 84 -2.76 -5.71 -0.65
CA ILE A 84 -3.17 -4.85 0.49
C ILE A 84 -3.15 -5.65 1.79
N PHE A 85 -3.69 -6.87 1.80
CA PHE A 85 -3.67 -7.71 3.01
C PHE A 85 -2.25 -8.07 3.44
N SER A 86 -1.38 -8.47 2.50
CA SER A 86 0.01 -8.78 2.80
C SER A 86 0.76 -7.55 3.34
N THR A 87 0.54 -6.38 2.75
CA THR A 87 1.15 -5.14 3.21
C THR A 87 0.66 -4.73 4.60
N LEU A 88 -0.63 -4.81 4.87
CA LEU A 88 -1.18 -4.51 6.19
C LEU A 88 -0.64 -5.46 7.26
N LEU A 89 -0.58 -6.75 6.96
CA LEU A 89 0.00 -7.74 7.87
C LEU A 89 1.49 -7.45 8.13
N LEU A 90 2.25 -7.18 7.07
CA LEU A 90 3.67 -6.84 7.19
C LEU A 90 3.89 -5.59 8.04
N VAL A 91 3.14 -4.52 7.77
CA VAL A 91 3.22 -3.27 8.54
C VAL A 91 2.84 -3.50 10.00
N ALA A 92 1.80 -4.27 10.28
CA ALA A 92 1.39 -4.59 11.64
C ALA A 92 2.50 -5.34 12.40
N VAL A 93 3.11 -6.35 11.77
CA VAL A 93 4.21 -7.13 12.36
C VAL A 93 5.43 -6.24 12.61
N ILE A 94 5.89 -5.50 11.59
CA ILE A 94 7.05 -4.63 11.71
C ILE A 94 6.84 -3.55 12.77
N THR A 95 5.67 -2.91 12.78
CA THR A 95 5.36 -1.86 13.76
C THR A 95 5.32 -2.42 15.16
N THR A 96 4.68 -3.57 15.37
CA THR A 96 4.59 -4.19 16.69
C THR A 96 5.96 -4.60 17.22
N LEU A 97 6.73 -5.33 16.40
CA LEU A 97 8.07 -5.79 16.78
C LEU A 97 9.04 -4.61 16.94
N GLY A 98 9.07 -3.68 15.98
CA GLY A 98 9.93 -2.50 16.03
C GLY A 98 9.64 -1.61 17.23
N THR A 99 8.35 -1.39 17.55
CA THR A 99 7.96 -0.62 18.73
C THR A 99 8.33 -1.35 20.02
N ALA A 100 8.09 -2.66 20.11
CA ALA A 100 8.45 -3.45 21.28
C ALA A 100 9.97 -3.41 21.53
N VAL A 101 10.77 -3.61 20.50
CA VAL A 101 12.24 -3.52 20.58
C VAL A 101 12.67 -2.10 20.94
N GLY A 102 12.16 -1.08 20.25
CA GLY A 102 12.52 0.32 20.50
C GLY A 102 12.15 0.79 21.91
N VAL A 103 10.99 0.41 22.43
CA VAL A 103 10.57 0.74 23.80
C VAL A 103 11.45 0.01 24.83
N THR A 104 11.76 -1.27 24.61
CA THR A 104 12.65 -2.01 25.52
C THR A 104 14.06 -1.43 25.53
N CYS A 105 14.63 -1.07 24.39
CA CYS A 105 15.93 -0.39 24.32
C CYS A 105 15.90 0.96 25.07
N GLY A 106 14.87 1.77 24.84
CA GLY A 106 14.75 3.09 25.46
C GLY A 106 14.50 3.03 26.98
N TRP A 107 13.79 1.99 27.45
CA TRP A 107 13.47 1.86 28.88
C TRP A 107 14.62 1.23 29.68
N VAL A 108 15.14 0.10 29.20
CA VAL A 108 16.18 -0.66 29.93
C VAL A 108 17.56 -0.05 29.73
N GLY A 109 17.87 0.44 28.51
CA GLY A 109 19.15 1.04 28.18
C GLY A 109 20.34 0.09 28.34
N GLY A 110 21.53 0.67 28.43
CA GLY A 110 22.76 -0.04 28.79
C GLY A 110 23.14 -1.19 27.86
N LEU A 111 23.40 -2.36 28.43
CA LEU A 111 23.81 -3.55 27.66
C LEU A 111 22.74 -4.05 26.68
N THR A 112 21.47 -3.94 27.05
CA THR A 112 20.36 -4.40 26.21
C THR A 112 20.29 -3.61 24.90
N ASP A 113 20.41 -2.29 25.00
CA ASP A 113 20.46 -1.40 23.85
C ASP A 113 21.67 -1.70 22.96
N THR A 114 22.85 -1.83 23.58
CA THR A 114 24.09 -2.15 22.85
C THR A 114 24.01 -3.48 22.10
N VAL A 115 23.46 -4.53 22.70
CA VAL A 115 23.33 -5.85 22.07
C VAL A 115 22.32 -5.80 20.93
N LEU A 116 21.14 -5.21 21.13
CA LEU A 116 20.12 -5.12 20.11
C LEU A 116 20.57 -4.27 18.92
N MET A 117 21.28 -3.17 19.16
CA MET A 117 21.89 -2.36 18.10
C MET A 117 22.92 -3.16 17.31
N ARG A 118 23.81 -3.93 17.96
CA ARG A 118 24.78 -4.79 17.27
C ARG A 118 24.13 -5.87 16.42
N VAL A 119 23.05 -6.48 16.92
CA VAL A 119 22.28 -7.45 16.13
C VAL A 119 21.67 -6.78 14.90
N SER A 120 21.08 -5.58 15.06
CA SER A 120 20.53 -4.81 13.93
C SER A 120 21.62 -4.47 12.90
N ASP A 121 22.80 -4.04 13.34
CA ASP A 121 23.93 -3.73 12.46
C ASP A 121 24.36 -4.96 11.64
N VAL A 122 24.36 -6.15 12.23
CA VAL A 122 24.67 -7.40 11.51
C VAL A 122 23.65 -7.66 10.41
N PHE A 123 22.35 -7.49 10.68
CA PHE A 123 21.31 -7.65 9.64
C PHE A 123 21.42 -6.61 8.54
N LEU A 124 21.77 -5.36 8.87
CA LEU A 124 21.96 -4.29 7.88
C LEU A 124 23.25 -4.48 7.06
N ALA A 125 24.23 -5.22 7.54
CA ALA A 125 25.48 -5.51 6.83
C ALA A 125 25.31 -6.54 5.71
N PHE A 126 24.23 -7.32 5.70
CA PHE A 126 23.93 -8.22 4.59
C PHE A 126 23.26 -7.45 3.46
N PRO A 127 23.88 -7.34 2.27
CA PRO A 127 23.25 -6.74 1.11
C PRO A 127 22.09 -7.64 0.66
N GLY A 128 20.86 -7.06 0.62
CA GLY A 128 19.68 -7.71 0.09
C GLY A 128 19.65 -7.76 -1.44
#